data_f1b68a43372c0d9da39bf90629883a3f
#
_entry.id   f1b68a43372c0d9da39bf90629883a3f
#
_cell.length_a   1.000
_cell.length_b   1.000
_cell.length_c   1.000
_cell.angle_alpha   90.00
_cell.angle_beta   90.00
_cell.angle_gamma   90.00
#
_symmetry.space_group_name_H-M   'P 1'
#
loop_
_entity.id
_entity.type
_entity.pdbx_description
1 polymer ?
#
loop_
_entity_poly.entity_id
_entity_poly.type
_entity_poly.pdbx_seq_one_letter_code
_entity_poly.pdbx_strand_id
1 'polypeptide(L)'
;MAERFVVTGGNRLSGEVAVGGAKNSVLKLMAAALLAEGASTITNCPDILDVPLMAEVLRGLGATVELAGATVRITSPDEPKYDADFAAVRQFRASVCVLGPLVGRCKRARVALPGGDAIGSRPLDMHQAGLRQLGADCSIEHGCVVAQADTLRGAEIQLEFPSVGATENILMAAVMAEGVTTIHNAAREPDVVDLCTMLNQMGAQVEGAGSPTMTVTGVPRLYPTEHRVIGDRIVAATWGIAAAMTRGDVTVTGIDPAHLQLVLHKLHDAGATVTQTHDSFRVAQYERPKAVNVATLPFPGFPTDLQPMAIALASIADGTSMITENVFEARFRFVEEMIRLGADARTDGHHAVVRGLAQLSSAPVWCSDIRAGAGLVLAGLVADGDTEVHDVFHIDRGYPLFVENLVGLGAEIERVE
;
A
#
# COMPACT_ATOMS: atom_id res chain seq x y z
N MET A 1 9.88 -25.31 11.59
CA MET A 1 9.31 -24.24 12.45
C MET A 1 8.94 -23.08 11.53
N ALA A 2 8.04 -22.19 11.90
CA ALA A 2 7.75 -21.02 11.04
C ALA A 2 8.94 -20.06 11.11
N GLU A 3 9.31 -19.46 9.98
CA GLU A 3 10.38 -18.45 9.90
C GLU A 3 10.08 -17.25 10.81
N ARG A 4 11.14 -16.72 11.44
CA ARG A 4 11.10 -15.52 12.27
C ARG A 4 12.31 -14.64 12.02
N PHE A 5 12.21 -13.37 12.40
CA PHE A 5 13.38 -12.50 12.49
C PHE A 5 13.85 -12.41 13.94
N VAL A 6 15.17 -12.45 14.13
CA VAL A 6 15.84 -12.11 15.39
C VAL A 6 16.49 -10.74 15.19
N VAL A 7 16.10 -9.78 16.00
CA VAL A 7 16.50 -8.37 15.88
C VAL A 7 17.24 -7.99 17.16
N THR A 8 18.54 -7.72 17.07
CA THR A 8 19.35 -7.21 18.19
C THR A 8 19.30 -5.67 18.18
N GLY A 9 18.85 -5.10 19.29
CA GLY A 9 18.70 -3.65 19.40
C GLY A 9 20.00 -2.92 19.72
N GLY A 10 19.99 -1.59 19.53
CA GLY A 10 21.05 -0.68 19.97
C GLY A 10 21.96 -0.13 18.86
N ASN A 11 21.92 -0.67 17.65
CA ASN A 11 22.71 -0.17 16.53
C ASN A 11 22.08 1.07 15.90
N ARG A 12 22.90 2.07 15.54
CA ARG A 12 22.47 3.22 14.75
C ARG A 12 22.49 2.89 13.28
N LEU A 13 21.37 3.13 12.60
CA LEU A 13 21.31 2.97 11.15
C LEU A 13 22.03 4.12 10.44
N SER A 14 22.82 3.80 9.42
CA SER A 14 23.51 4.81 8.61
C SER A 14 23.76 4.31 7.20
N GLY A 15 23.77 5.23 6.25
CA GLY A 15 24.07 4.91 4.84
C GLY A 15 22.94 5.29 3.89
N GLU A 16 22.85 4.56 2.79
CA GLU A 16 21.87 4.79 1.73
C GLU A 16 21.07 3.53 1.45
N VAL A 17 19.78 3.69 1.20
CA VAL A 17 18.89 2.61 0.79
C VAL A 17 18.04 3.07 -0.39
N ALA A 18 17.98 2.26 -1.43
CA ALA A 18 17.12 2.50 -2.59
C ALA A 18 15.75 1.85 -2.41
N VAL A 19 14.71 2.54 -2.86
CA VAL A 19 13.34 2.06 -2.82
C VAL A 19 12.91 1.57 -4.19
N GLY A 20 12.36 0.37 -4.25
CA GLY A 20 11.74 -0.21 -5.43
C GLY A 20 10.32 0.32 -5.67
N GLY A 21 9.66 -0.27 -6.66
CA GLY A 21 8.29 0.11 -7.03
C GLY A 21 7.26 -0.10 -5.94
N ALA A 22 6.21 0.73 -5.97
CA ALA A 22 5.16 0.73 -4.98
C ALA A 22 4.28 -0.52 -5.08
N LYS A 23 4.18 -1.28 -3.97
CA LYS A 23 3.26 -2.40 -3.82
C LYS A 23 1.83 -2.01 -4.19
N ASN A 24 1.36 -0.90 -3.65
CA ASN A 24 -0.02 -0.46 -3.84
C ASN A 24 -0.30 0.00 -5.26
N SER A 25 0.70 0.38 -6.04
CA SER A 25 0.57 0.73 -7.45
C SER A 25 0.65 -0.51 -8.36
N VAL A 26 1.73 -1.30 -8.27
CA VAL A 26 2.02 -2.39 -9.22
C VAL A 26 0.85 -3.34 -9.43
N LEU A 27 0.13 -3.70 -8.36
CA LEU A 27 -0.98 -4.66 -8.45
C LEU A 27 -2.16 -4.13 -9.28
N LYS A 28 -2.39 -2.80 -9.27
CA LYS A 28 -3.44 -2.16 -10.07
C LYS A 28 -2.99 -1.94 -11.51
N LEU A 29 -1.73 -1.61 -11.72
CA LEU A 29 -1.14 -1.54 -13.07
C LEU A 29 -1.20 -2.91 -13.75
N MET A 30 -0.93 -4.01 -13.00
CA MET A 30 -1.10 -5.38 -13.50
C MET A 30 -2.56 -5.67 -13.88
N ALA A 31 -3.52 -5.23 -13.05
CA ALA A 31 -4.94 -5.38 -13.36
C ALA A 31 -5.36 -4.54 -14.58
N ALA A 32 -4.86 -3.31 -14.70
CA ALA A 32 -5.14 -2.40 -15.82
C ALA A 32 -4.67 -2.96 -17.18
N ALA A 33 -3.61 -3.79 -17.19
CA ALA A 33 -3.16 -4.46 -18.39
C ALA A 33 -4.23 -5.36 -19.05
N LEU A 34 -5.24 -5.82 -18.29
CA LEU A 34 -6.40 -6.55 -18.85
C LEU A 34 -7.27 -5.68 -19.76
N LEU A 35 -7.19 -4.35 -19.68
CA LEU A 35 -8.02 -3.44 -20.47
C LEU A 35 -7.63 -3.40 -21.96
N ALA A 36 -6.42 -3.84 -22.32
CA ALA A 36 -5.93 -3.84 -23.69
C ALA A 36 -5.55 -5.25 -24.12
N GLU A 37 -5.92 -5.63 -25.35
CA GLU A 37 -5.41 -6.85 -26.00
C GLU A 37 -3.93 -6.68 -26.32
N GLY A 38 -3.12 -7.71 -26.05
CA GLY A 38 -1.68 -7.72 -26.36
C GLY A 38 -0.80 -7.58 -25.12
N ALA A 39 0.47 -7.31 -25.34
CA ALA A 39 1.51 -7.37 -24.30
C ALA A 39 1.84 -6.00 -23.73
N SER A 40 1.51 -5.77 -22.47
CA SER A 40 2.01 -4.63 -21.65
C SER A 40 3.21 -5.06 -20.80
N THR A 41 4.15 -4.13 -20.61
CA THR A 41 5.35 -4.35 -19.80
C THR A 41 5.37 -3.37 -18.63
N ILE A 42 5.50 -3.89 -17.41
CA ILE A 42 5.58 -3.08 -16.19
C ILE A 42 6.98 -3.28 -15.61
N THR A 43 7.73 -2.20 -15.43
CA THR A 43 9.09 -2.20 -14.92
C THR A 43 9.17 -1.61 -13.52
N ASN A 44 10.30 -1.80 -12.82
CA ASN A 44 10.45 -1.43 -11.41
C ASN A 44 9.45 -2.12 -10.49
N CYS A 45 9.05 -3.35 -10.80
CA CYS A 45 8.18 -4.14 -9.94
C CYS A 45 8.93 -4.58 -8.68
N PRO A 46 8.33 -4.45 -7.49
CA PRO A 46 8.96 -4.92 -6.26
C PRO A 46 8.94 -6.45 -6.19
N ASP A 47 10.00 -7.03 -5.62
CA ASP A 47 10.07 -8.46 -5.31
C ASP A 47 9.34 -8.74 -3.99
N ILE A 48 8.03 -8.93 -4.08
CA ILE A 48 7.12 -9.19 -2.95
C ILE A 48 6.14 -10.30 -3.29
N LEU A 49 5.66 -11.03 -2.29
CA LEU A 49 4.77 -12.18 -2.49
C LEU A 49 3.44 -11.85 -3.19
N ASP A 50 2.94 -10.62 -3.07
CA ASP A 50 1.67 -10.23 -3.69
C ASP A 50 1.77 -10.11 -5.23
N VAL A 51 2.96 -9.92 -5.81
CA VAL A 51 3.15 -9.85 -7.29
C VAL A 51 2.92 -11.21 -7.97
N PRO A 52 3.56 -12.34 -7.57
CA PRO A 52 3.23 -13.64 -8.13
C PRO A 52 1.79 -14.07 -7.86
N LEU A 53 1.20 -13.72 -6.71
CA LEU A 53 -0.22 -13.99 -6.45
C LEU A 53 -1.15 -13.26 -7.44
N MET A 54 -0.84 -12.00 -7.76
CA MET A 54 -1.59 -11.26 -8.78
C MET A 54 -1.38 -11.85 -10.17
N ALA A 55 -0.18 -12.33 -10.48
CA ALA A 55 0.10 -13.01 -11.74
C ALA A 55 -0.77 -14.29 -11.88
N GLU A 56 -1.00 -15.05 -10.82
CA GLU A 56 -1.88 -16.22 -10.81
C GLU A 56 -3.35 -15.84 -11.08
N VAL A 57 -3.84 -14.76 -10.46
CA VAL A 57 -5.18 -14.23 -10.73
C VAL A 57 -5.33 -13.89 -12.23
N LEU A 58 -4.36 -13.18 -12.81
CA LEU A 58 -4.38 -12.80 -14.23
C LEU A 58 -4.29 -14.02 -15.17
N ARG A 59 -3.46 -15.01 -14.83
CA ARG A 59 -3.41 -16.29 -15.59
C ARG A 59 -4.73 -17.03 -15.55
N GLY A 60 -5.41 -17.05 -14.41
CA GLY A 60 -6.76 -17.59 -14.27
C GLY A 60 -7.78 -16.91 -15.18
N LEU A 61 -7.61 -15.61 -15.44
CA LEU A 61 -8.41 -14.82 -16.36
C LEU A 61 -7.99 -14.96 -17.84
N GLY A 62 -7.00 -15.81 -18.14
CA GLY A 62 -6.56 -16.12 -19.49
C GLY A 62 -5.37 -15.31 -20.00
N ALA A 63 -4.81 -14.43 -19.20
CA ALA A 63 -3.58 -13.72 -19.56
C ALA A 63 -2.33 -14.61 -19.44
N THR A 64 -1.32 -14.35 -20.28
CA THR A 64 0.03 -14.88 -20.06
C THR A 64 0.82 -13.86 -19.24
N VAL A 65 1.45 -14.30 -18.16
CA VAL A 65 2.23 -13.42 -17.29
C VAL A 65 3.64 -13.99 -17.12
N GLU A 66 4.65 -13.19 -17.49
CA GLU A 66 6.06 -13.50 -17.33
C GLU A 66 6.65 -12.57 -16.26
N LEU A 67 7.32 -13.18 -15.27
CA LEU A 67 8.02 -12.46 -14.20
C LEU A 67 9.53 -12.60 -14.43
N ALA A 68 10.24 -11.49 -14.62
CA ALA A 68 11.67 -11.47 -14.89
C ALA A 68 12.36 -10.37 -14.09
N GLY A 69 12.87 -10.71 -12.89
CA GLY A 69 13.42 -9.73 -11.96
C GLY A 69 12.41 -8.64 -11.63
N ALA A 70 12.78 -7.38 -11.78
CA ALA A 70 11.89 -6.24 -11.53
C ALA A 70 10.96 -5.90 -12.72
N THR A 71 10.68 -6.85 -13.61
CA THR A 71 9.83 -6.65 -14.78
C THR A 71 8.72 -7.69 -14.82
N VAL A 72 7.49 -7.24 -15.06
CA VAL A 72 6.32 -8.07 -15.29
C VAL A 72 5.79 -7.79 -16.71
N ARG A 73 5.73 -8.81 -17.55
CA ARG A 73 5.11 -8.75 -18.87
C ARG A 73 3.79 -9.48 -18.85
N ILE A 74 2.72 -8.79 -19.24
CA ILE A 74 1.35 -9.31 -19.23
C ILE A 74 0.80 -9.26 -20.66
N THR A 75 0.51 -10.42 -21.22
CA THR A 75 -0.17 -10.52 -22.51
C THR A 75 -1.63 -10.87 -22.24
N SER A 76 -2.52 -9.89 -22.41
CA SER A 76 -3.95 -10.05 -22.25
C SER A 76 -4.56 -10.62 -23.54
N PRO A 77 -5.45 -11.63 -23.47
CA PRO A 77 -6.12 -12.16 -24.64
C PRO A 77 -7.15 -11.17 -25.19
N ASP A 78 -7.64 -11.44 -26.40
CA ASP A 78 -8.75 -10.68 -27.01
C ASP A 78 -10.01 -10.76 -26.13
N GLU A 79 -10.36 -11.94 -25.66
CA GLU A 79 -11.48 -12.17 -24.74
C GLU A 79 -11.00 -12.73 -23.41
N PRO A 80 -10.76 -11.89 -22.38
CA PRO A 80 -10.46 -12.36 -21.03
C PRO A 80 -11.66 -13.11 -20.45
N LYS A 81 -11.36 -14.11 -19.60
CA LYS A 81 -12.40 -14.68 -18.74
C LYS A 81 -12.86 -13.64 -17.72
N TYR A 82 -14.12 -13.69 -17.34
CA TYR A 82 -14.72 -12.73 -16.39
C TYR A 82 -14.96 -13.31 -15.00
N ASP A 83 -14.65 -14.59 -14.79
CA ASP A 83 -14.78 -15.30 -13.51
C ASP A 83 -13.37 -15.50 -12.92
N ALA A 84 -13.03 -14.72 -11.89
CA ALA A 84 -11.77 -14.82 -11.17
C ALA A 84 -11.83 -15.94 -10.14
N ASP A 85 -10.84 -16.84 -10.16
CA ASP A 85 -10.77 -18.00 -9.27
C ASP A 85 -10.87 -17.59 -7.79
N PHE A 86 -11.80 -18.23 -7.08
CA PHE A 86 -12.08 -17.98 -5.67
C PHE A 86 -10.86 -18.24 -4.77
N ALA A 87 -10.08 -19.27 -5.05
CA ALA A 87 -8.93 -19.65 -4.23
C ALA A 87 -7.79 -18.62 -4.33
N ALA A 88 -7.49 -18.15 -5.56
CA ALA A 88 -6.45 -17.14 -5.79
C ALA A 88 -6.86 -15.76 -5.24
N VAL A 89 -8.13 -15.35 -5.47
CA VAL A 89 -8.62 -14.03 -5.03
C VAL A 89 -8.66 -13.88 -3.51
N ARG A 90 -8.95 -14.94 -2.75
CA ARG A 90 -9.03 -14.88 -1.27
C ARG A 90 -7.71 -14.64 -0.57
N GLN A 91 -6.58 -14.85 -1.23
CA GLN A 91 -5.27 -14.80 -0.57
C GLN A 91 -4.83 -13.37 -0.23
N PHE A 92 -5.29 -12.36 -0.98
CA PHE A 92 -4.90 -10.97 -0.75
C PHE A 92 -5.96 -9.97 -1.22
N ARG A 93 -5.97 -8.78 -0.62
CA ARG A 93 -7.01 -7.77 -0.84
C ARG A 93 -7.01 -7.17 -2.25
N ALA A 94 -5.82 -6.95 -2.82
CA ALA A 94 -5.70 -6.27 -4.11
C ALA A 94 -6.28 -7.05 -5.28
N SER A 95 -6.56 -8.34 -5.13
CA SER A 95 -7.23 -9.17 -6.14
C SER A 95 -8.57 -8.59 -6.63
N VAL A 96 -9.27 -7.82 -5.78
CA VAL A 96 -10.52 -7.13 -6.19
C VAL A 96 -10.31 -6.06 -7.27
N CYS A 97 -9.07 -5.64 -7.52
CA CYS A 97 -8.77 -4.63 -8.55
C CYS A 97 -9.05 -5.09 -9.97
N VAL A 98 -9.21 -6.40 -10.21
CA VAL A 98 -9.62 -6.92 -11.53
C VAL A 98 -11.10 -6.66 -11.86
N LEU A 99 -11.92 -6.27 -10.84
CA LEU A 99 -13.35 -6.01 -11.02
C LEU A 99 -13.60 -4.90 -12.05
N GLY A 100 -12.94 -3.75 -11.91
CA GLY A 100 -13.07 -2.61 -12.82
C GLY A 100 -12.70 -2.95 -14.28
N PRO A 101 -11.49 -3.49 -14.52
CA PRO A 101 -11.08 -3.90 -15.87
C PRO A 101 -12.01 -4.92 -16.51
N LEU A 102 -12.48 -5.92 -15.77
CA LEU A 102 -13.38 -6.94 -16.29
C LEU A 102 -14.74 -6.35 -16.68
N VAL A 103 -15.32 -5.50 -15.83
CA VAL A 103 -16.57 -4.79 -16.14
C VAL A 103 -16.36 -3.86 -17.34
N GLY A 104 -15.25 -3.12 -17.40
CA GLY A 104 -14.92 -2.24 -18.50
C GLY A 104 -14.81 -2.97 -19.83
N ARG A 105 -14.07 -4.07 -19.88
CA ARG A 105 -13.75 -4.78 -21.11
C ARG A 105 -14.78 -5.87 -21.48
N CYS A 106 -15.13 -6.72 -20.49
CA CYS A 106 -16.00 -7.89 -20.73
C CYS A 106 -17.48 -7.58 -20.52
N LYS A 107 -17.84 -6.41 -19.94
CA LYS A 107 -19.18 -6.06 -19.45
C LYS A 107 -19.73 -7.06 -18.44
N ARG A 108 -18.88 -7.91 -17.91
CA ARG A 108 -19.17 -8.93 -16.90
C ARG A 108 -17.97 -9.13 -16.00
N ALA A 109 -18.23 -9.33 -14.71
CA ALA A 109 -17.23 -9.76 -13.75
C ALA A 109 -17.87 -10.62 -12.67
N ARG A 110 -17.18 -11.67 -12.25
CA ARG A 110 -17.46 -12.44 -11.07
C ARG A 110 -16.17 -12.57 -10.28
N VAL A 111 -16.06 -11.82 -9.17
CA VAL A 111 -14.84 -11.71 -8.37
C VAL A 111 -15.15 -12.05 -6.92
N ALA A 112 -14.48 -13.04 -6.36
CA ALA A 112 -14.67 -13.41 -4.95
C ALA A 112 -14.42 -12.23 -4.02
N LEU A 113 -15.15 -12.19 -2.89
CA LEU A 113 -14.87 -11.23 -1.83
C LEU A 113 -13.44 -11.43 -1.34
N PRO A 114 -12.59 -10.39 -1.38
CA PRO A 114 -11.18 -10.55 -1.10
C PRO A 114 -10.91 -10.80 0.39
N GLY A 115 -9.88 -11.57 0.67
CA GLY A 115 -9.26 -11.68 1.98
C GLY A 115 -8.36 -10.50 2.31
N GLY A 116 -7.27 -10.75 3.02
CA GLY A 116 -6.22 -9.79 3.38
C GLY A 116 -6.19 -9.47 4.86
N ASP A 117 -5.36 -8.49 5.22
CA ASP A 117 -5.03 -8.16 6.61
C ASP A 117 -6.27 -7.75 7.43
N ALA A 118 -6.32 -8.19 8.68
CA ALA A 118 -7.43 -7.95 9.60
C ALA A 118 -7.32 -6.59 10.31
N ILE A 119 -7.24 -5.51 9.53
CA ILE A 119 -7.05 -4.13 10.00
C ILE A 119 -8.35 -3.34 10.15
N GLY A 120 -9.49 -3.93 9.78
CA GLY A 120 -10.80 -3.31 9.85
C GLY A 120 -11.74 -3.73 8.73
N SER A 121 -12.97 -3.24 8.79
CA SER A 121 -13.97 -3.41 7.74
C SER A 121 -13.54 -2.67 6.48
N ARG A 122 -13.62 -3.34 5.34
CA ARG A 122 -13.29 -2.77 4.02
C ARG A 122 -14.35 -3.20 3.03
N PRO A 123 -15.59 -2.70 3.17
CA PRO A 123 -16.71 -3.11 2.32
C PRO A 123 -16.45 -2.69 0.86
N LEU A 124 -17.16 -3.34 -0.07
CA LEU A 124 -17.10 -3.04 -1.50
C LEU A 124 -18.32 -2.24 -1.98
N ASP A 125 -19.04 -1.63 -1.07
CA ASP A 125 -20.25 -0.83 -1.32
C ASP A 125 -20.01 0.33 -2.29
N MET A 126 -18.96 1.12 -2.06
CA MET A 126 -18.58 2.23 -2.96
C MET A 126 -18.14 1.73 -4.35
N HIS A 127 -17.45 0.58 -4.43
CA HIS A 127 -17.12 -0.04 -5.73
C HIS A 127 -18.40 -0.38 -6.50
N GLN A 128 -19.33 -1.07 -5.84
CA GLN A 128 -20.60 -1.47 -6.46
C GLN A 128 -21.48 -0.26 -6.81
N ALA A 129 -21.55 0.74 -5.90
CA ALA A 129 -22.32 1.96 -6.14
C ALA A 129 -21.83 2.72 -7.38
N GLY A 130 -20.51 2.89 -7.52
CA GLY A 130 -19.94 3.55 -8.70
C GLY A 130 -20.16 2.75 -10.00
N LEU A 131 -19.99 1.43 -9.97
CA LEU A 131 -20.25 0.59 -11.12
C LEU A 131 -21.73 0.60 -11.53
N ARG A 132 -22.68 0.64 -10.56
CA ARG A 132 -24.12 0.80 -10.83
C ARG A 132 -24.42 2.15 -11.50
N GLN A 133 -23.76 3.23 -11.09
CA GLN A 133 -23.92 4.54 -11.73
C GLN A 133 -23.41 4.53 -13.17
N LEU A 134 -22.39 3.73 -13.49
CA LEU A 134 -21.96 3.49 -14.87
C LEU A 134 -22.92 2.57 -15.66
N GLY A 135 -23.96 2.02 -15.05
CA GLY A 135 -24.96 1.18 -15.70
C GLY A 135 -24.76 -0.33 -15.52
N ALA A 136 -23.86 -0.78 -14.68
CA ALA A 136 -23.72 -2.18 -14.34
C ALA A 136 -24.73 -2.59 -13.26
N ASP A 137 -25.38 -3.74 -13.42
CA ASP A 137 -26.07 -4.43 -12.32
C ASP A 137 -25.03 -5.15 -11.46
N CYS A 138 -25.07 -4.91 -10.16
CA CYS A 138 -24.11 -5.46 -9.22
C CYS A 138 -24.82 -6.13 -8.03
N SER A 139 -24.45 -7.36 -7.75
CA SER A 139 -24.94 -8.15 -6.61
C SER A 139 -23.80 -8.84 -5.86
N ILE A 140 -24.10 -9.39 -4.69
CA ILE A 140 -23.21 -10.34 -4.01
C ILE A 140 -23.89 -11.69 -4.04
N GLU A 141 -23.25 -12.66 -4.72
CA GLU A 141 -23.79 -14.01 -4.90
C GLU A 141 -22.70 -15.04 -4.56
N HIS A 142 -23.03 -15.99 -3.70
CA HIS A 142 -22.12 -17.09 -3.31
C HIS A 142 -20.72 -16.60 -2.88
N GLY A 143 -20.62 -15.47 -2.17
CA GLY A 143 -19.36 -14.90 -1.70
C GLY A 143 -18.55 -14.18 -2.79
N CYS A 144 -19.15 -13.85 -3.91
CA CYS A 144 -18.56 -13.11 -5.01
C CYS A 144 -19.32 -11.81 -5.28
N VAL A 145 -18.62 -10.77 -5.68
CA VAL A 145 -19.22 -9.63 -6.40
C VAL A 145 -19.48 -10.07 -7.82
N VAL A 146 -20.73 -10.00 -8.24
CA VAL A 146 -21.16 -10.24 -9.63
C VAL A 146 -21.58 -8.91 -10.21
N ALA A 147 -21.00 -8.54 -11.34
CA ALA A 147 -21.35 -7.32 -12.06
C ALA A 147 -21.61 -7.63 -13.53
N GLN A 148 -22.66 -7.04 -14.10
CA GLN A 148 -23.03 -7.21 -15.51
C GLN A 148 -23.60 -5.92 -16.07
N ALA A 149 -23.27 -5.60 -17.32
CA ALA A 149 -23.80 -4.46 -18.05
C ALA A 149 -24.00 -4.84 -19.54
N ASP A 150 -25.03 -4.30 -20.16
CA ASP A 150 -25.13 -4.33 -21.62
C ASP A 150 -24.22 -3.25 -22.23
N THR A 151 -24.26 -2.06 -21.66
CA THR A 151 -23.43 -0.91 -22.04
C THR A 151 -23.09 -0.10 -20.80
N LEU A 152 -21.82 0.28 -20.66
CA LEU A 152 -21.41 1.25 -19.64
C LEU A 152 -21.54 2.66 -20.20
N ARG A 153 -22.05 3.58 -19.38
CA ARG A 153 -22.24 4.98 -19.75
C ARG A 153 -21.62 5.88 -18.71
N GLY A 154 -21.03 6.98 -19.17
CA GLY A 154 -20.49 8.01 -18.31
C GLY A 154 -21.54 8.56 -17.35
N ALA A 155 -21.10 8.90 -16.14
CA ALA A 155 -21.94 9.33 -15.03
C ALA A 155 -21.23 10.32 -14.11
N GLU A 156 -22.01 11.08 -13.35
CA GLU A 156 -21.52 11.84 -12.19
C GLU A 156 -21.52 10.92 -10.97
N ILE A 157 -20.34 10.66 -10.42
CA ILE A 157 -20.14 9.72 -9.31
C ILE A 157 -19.59 10.47 -8.11
N GLN A 158 -20.33 10.47 -7.00
CA GLN A 158 -19.90 11.05 -5.72
C GLN A 158 -19.47 9.93 -4.77
N LEU A 159 -18.19 9.91 -4.38
CA LEU A 159 -17.71 9.02 -3.32
C LEU A 159 -17.95 9.65 -1.94
N GLU A 160 -18.50 8.88 -1.00
CA GLU A 160 -18.71 9.33 0.38
C GLU A 160 -17.38 9.48 1.14
N PHE A 161 -16.39 8.66 0.77
CA PHE A 161 -15.03 8.68 1.27
C PHE A 161 -14.05 8.53 0.10
N PRO A 162 -12.88 9.19 0.09
CA PRO A 162 -11.90 9.07 -0.99
C PRO A 162 -11.20 7.69 -0.93
N SER A 163 -11.97 6.64 -1.24
CA SER A 163 -11.49 5.28 -1.25
C SER A 163 -10.59 5.02 -2.45
N VAL A 164 -9.34 4.63 -2.20
CA VAL A 164 -8.37 4.28 -3.25
C VAL A 164 -8.92 3.17 -4.14
N GLY A 165 -9.31 2.04 -3.55
CA GLY A 165 -9.77 0.88 -4.32
C GLY A 165 -11.07 1.15 -5.12
N ALA A 166 -12.03 1.91 -4.57
CA ALA A 166 -13.25 2.28 -5.29
C ALA A 166 -12.92 3.23 -6.46
N THR A 167 -12.10 4.26 -6.21
CA THR A 167 -11.64 5.18 -7.26
C THR A 167 -10.98 4.41 -8.41
N GLU A 168 -10.05 3.50 -8.12
CA GLU A 168 -9.32 2.72 -9.12
C GLU A 168 -10.24 1.80 -9.93
N ASN A 169 -11.15 1.06 -9.28
CA ASN A 169 -12.08 0.17 -10.00
C ASN A 169 -13.07 0.95 -10.86
N ILE A 170 -13.63 2.05 -10.35
CA ILE A 170 -14.53 2.91 -11.11
C ILE A 170 -13.80 3.52 -12.30
N LEU A 171 -12.60 4.05 -12.08
CA LEU A 171 -11.74 4.62 -13.13
C LEU A 171 -11.47 3.60 -14.25
N MET A 172 -11.04 2.37 -13.89
CA MET A 172 -10.74 1.32 -14.87
C MET A 172 -11.98 0.82 -15.64
N ALA A 173 -13.18 0.95 -15.08
CA ALA A 173 -14.42 0.68 -15.82
C ALA A 173 -14.82 1.88 -16.69
N ALA A 174 -14.68 3.11 -16.19
CA ALA A 174 -15.09 4.35 -16.84
C ALA A 174 -14.29 4.67 -18.11
N VAL A 175 -13.00 4.27 -18.19
CA VAL A 175 -12.18 4.50 -19.40
C VAL A 175 -12.74 3.82 -20.65
N MET A 176 -13.63 2.83 -20.51
CA MET A 176 -14.31 2.13 -21.60
C MET A 176 -15.83 2.34 -21.59
N ALA A 177 -16.36 3.31 -20.84
CA ALA A 177 -17.77 3.68 -20.84
C ALA A 177 -18.06 4.70 -21.96
N GLU A 178 -19.27 4.69 -22.49
CA GLU A 178 -19.70 5.68 -23.49
C GLU A 178 -19.92 7.06 -22.82
N GLY A 179 -19.27 8.10 -23.33
CA GLY A 179 -19.44 9.47 -22.82
C GLY A 179 -18.41 9.86 -21.76
N VAL A 180 -18.80 10.75 -20.85
CA VAL A 180 -17.92 11.34 -19.84
C VAL A 180 -18.36 10.91 -18.45
N THR A 181 -17.40 10.46 -17.63
CA THR A 181 -17.58 10.19 -16.21
C THR A 181 -16.84 11.23 -15.39
N THR A 182 -17.51 11.81 -14.39
CA THR A 182 -16.86 12.65 -13.38
C THR A 182 -16.90 11.94 -12.05
N ILE A 183 -15.75 11.76 -11.42
CA ILE A 183 -15.62 11.15 -10.08
C ILE A 183 -15.29 12.25 -9.10
N HIS A 184 -16.22 12.59 -8.21
CA HIS A 184 -16.04 13.55 -7.13
C HIS A 184 -15.58 12.86 -5.85
N ASN A 185 -14.80 13.58 -5.05
CA ASN A 185 -14.14 13.07 -3.86
C ASN A 185 -13.29 11.81 -4.14
N ALA A 186 -12.64 11.80 -5.30
CA ALA A 186 -11.73 10.76 -5.72
C ALA A 186 -10.50 10.69 -4.81
N ALA A 187 -9.93 9.51 -4.66
CA ALA A 187 -8.64 9.32 -3.98
C ALA A 187 -7.51 10.02 -4.78
N ARG A 188 -6.57 10.61 -4.04
CA ARG A 188 -5.51 11.45 -4.62
C ARG A 188 -4.11 10.87 -4.44
N GLU A 189 -4.02 9.66 -3.92
CA GLU A 189 -2.78 8.97 -3.64
C GLU A 189 -1.90 8.90 -4.90
N PRO A 190 -0.57 9.02 -4.74
CA PRO A 190 0.38 8.86 -5.85
C PRO A 190 0.16 7.59 -6.66
N ASP A 191 -0.25 6.50 -6.00
CA ASP A 191 -0.58 5.22 -6.63
C ASP A 191 -1.75 5.35 -7.63
N VAL A 192 -2.76 6.19 -7.33
CA VAL A 192 -3.87 6.49 -8.24
C VAL A 192 -3.41 7.34 -9.42
N VAL A 193 -2.51 8.30 -9.18
CA VAL A 193 -1.90 9.13 -10.24
C VAL A 193 -1.08 8.25 -11.18
N ASP A 194 -0.33 7.29 -10.65
CA ASP A 194 0.46 6.33 -11.40
C ASP A 194 -0.44 5.47 -12.32
N LEU A 195 -1.57 4.98 -11.80
CA LEU A 195 -2.57 4.27 -12.60
C LEU A 195 -3.15 5.16 -13.72
N CYS A 196 -3.51 6.40 -13.42
CA CYS A 196 -3.99 7.36 -14.44
C CYS A 196 -2.94 7.59 -15.54
N THR A 197 -1.67 7.68 -15.16
CA THR A 197 -0.55 7.85 -16.09
C THR A 197 -0.45 6.65 -17.03
N MET A 198 -0.47 5.43 -16.50
CA MET A 198 -0.46 4.22 -17.33
C MET A 198 -1.71 4.13 -18.25
N LEU A 199 -2.90 4.43 -17.72
CA LEU A 199 -4.13 4.39 -18.53
C LEU A 199 -4.07 5.42 -19.68
N ASN A 200 -3.56 6.62 -19.45
CA ASN A 200 -3.37 7.62 -20.50
C ASN A 200 -2.31 7.19 -21.54
N GLN A 201 -1.24 6.51 -21.13
CA GLN A 201 -0.29 5.88 -22.06
C GLN A 201 -0.94 4.76 -22.88
N MET A 202 -1.94 4.07 -22.33
CA MET A 202 -2.73 3.08 -23.04
C MET A 202 -3.76 3.70 -24.01
N GLY A 203 -3.90 5.03 -24.03
CA GLY A 203 -4.81 5.78 -24.89
C GLY A 203 -6.13 6.20 -24.23
N ALA A 204 -6.26 6.04 -22.90
CA ALA A 204 -7.37 6.63 -22.14
C ALA A 204 -7.27 8.17 -22.10
N GLN A 205 -8.37 8.81 -21.71
CA GLN A 205 -8.48 10.25 -21.54
C GLN A 205 -8.92 10.56 -20.11
N VAL A 206 -7.97 10.58 -19.18
CA VAL A 206 -8.17 10.85 -17.77
C VAL A 206 -7.54 12.18 -17.41
N GLU A 207 -8.33 13.09 -16.88
CA GLU A 207 -7.92 14.41 -16.39
C GLU A 207 -8.18 14.54 -14.90
N GLY A 208 -7.46 15.45 -14.22
CA GLY A 208 -7.64 15.73 -12.80
C GLY A 208 -7.02 14.68 -11.87
N ALA A 209 -6.12 13.81 -12.36
CA ALA A 209 -5.39 12.87 -11.51
C ALA A 209 -4.67 13.60 -10.35
N GLY A 210 -4.80 13.08 -9.11
CA GLY A 210 -4.25 13.71 -7.90
C GLY A 210 -5.10 14.86 -7.35
N SER A 211 -6.20 15.23 -8.01
CA SER A 211 -7.19 16.19 -7.50
C SER A 211 -8.43 15.46 -6.92
N PRO A 212 -9.27 16.14 -6.14
CA PRO A 212 -10.48 15.52 -5.59
C PRO A 212 -11.58 15.25 -6.65
N THR A 213 -11.39 15.76 -7.87
CA THR A 213 -12.33 15.54 -8.98
C THR A 213 -11.57 15.06 -10.19
N MET A 214 -11.93 13.90 -10.71
CA MET A 214 -11.36 13.33 -11.93
C MET A 214 -12.42 13.25 -13.00
N THR A 215 -12.04 13.56 -14.25
CA THR A 215 -12.88 13.43 -15.43
C THR A 215 -12.29 12.40 -16.35
N VAL A 216 -13.13 11.47 -16.82
CA VAL A 216 -12.77 10.38 -17.70
C VAL A 216 -13.63 10.44 -18.93
N THR A 217 -13.04 10.67 -20.09
CA THR A 217 -13.73 10.49 -21.37
C THR A 217 -13.49 9.06 -21.87
N GLY A 218 -14.55 8.28 -21.99
CA GLY A 218 -14.46 6.90 -22.38
C GLY A 218 -14.00 6.74 -23.82
N VAL A 219 -13.24 5.67 -24.07
CA VAL A 219 -12.69 5.35 -25.40
C VAL A 219 -13.12 3.95 -25.82
N PRO A 220 -13.27 3.68 -27.15
CA PRO A 220 -13.72 2.39 -27.64
C PRO A 220 -12.67 1.29 -27.48
N ARG A 221 -11.39 1.65 -27.36
CA ARG A 221 -10.26 0.72 -27.28
C ARG A 221 -9.07 1.35 -26.57
N LEU A 222 -8.37 0.50 -25.80
CA LEU A 222 -7.07 0.80 -25.21
C LEU A 222 -5.98 -0.08 -25.85
N TYR A 223 -4.73 0.35 -25.72
CA TYR A 223 -3.57 -0.30 -26.32
C TYR A 223 -2.56 -0.72 -25.27
N PRO A 224 -1.81 -1.82 -25.49
CA PRO A 224 -0.72 -2.20 -24.60
C PRO A 224 0.33 -1.08 -24.46
N THR A 225 0.98 -1.03 -23.32
CA THR A 225 1.99 -0.01 -23.04
C THR A 225 3.15 -0.57 -22.25
N GLU A 226 4.25 0.20 -22.20
CA GLU A 226 5.32 0.04 -21.22
C GLU A 226 5.18 1.12 -20.16
N HIS A 227 5.24 0.73 -18.87
CA HIS A 227 5.10 1.64 -17.75
C HIS A 227 6.10 1.30 -16.65
N ARG A 228 6.64 2.34 -15.99
CA ARG A 228 7.53 2.19 -14.83
C ARG A 228 6.76 2.55 -13.55
N VAL A 229 6.69 1.60 -12.62
CA VAL A 229 6.06 1.80 -11.30
C VAL A 229 6.80 2.89 -10.51
N ILE A 230 6.06 3.79 -9.88
CA ILE A 230 6.62 4.80 -8.97
C ILE A 230 7.24 4.15 -7.73
N GLY A 231 8.15 4.86 -7.06
CA GLY A 231 8.76 4.41 -5.79
C GLY A 231 7.74 4.23 -4.67
N ASP A 232 7.94 3.21 -3.82
CA ASP A 232 7.04 2.91 -2.70
C ASP A 232 7.24 3.91 -1.55
N ARG A 233 6.32 4.86 -1.42
CA ARG A 233 6.37 5.89 -0.38
C ARG A 233 6.24 5.34 1.05
N ILE A 234 5.58 4.19 1.23
CA ILE A 234 5.42 3.58 2.56
C ILE A 234 6.71 2.90 2.99
N VAL A 235 7.36 2.16 2.09
CA VAL A 235 8.68 1.59 2.32
C VAL A 235 9.71 2.69 2.58
N ALA A 236 9.72 3.75 1.74
CA ALA A 236 10.61 4.89 1.92
C ALA A 236 10.46 5.55 3.29
N ALA A 237 9.24 5.83 3.70
CA ALA A 237 8.95 6.42 5.01
C ALA A 237 9.34 5.49 6.16
N THR A 238 9.21 4.17 6.00
CA THR A 238 9.64 3.20 7.01
C THR A 238 11.14 3.34 7.30
N TRP A 239 11.98 3.50 6.27
CA TRP A 239 13.42 3.74 6.43
C TRP A 239 13.73 5.08 7.10
N GLY A 240 12.99 6.14 6.75
CA GLY A 240 13.12 7.45 7.41
C GLY A 240 12.74 7.40 8.90
N ILE A 241 11.68 6.69 9.25
CA ILE A 241 11.26 6.48 10.65
C ILE A 241 12.29 5.61 11.40
N ALA A 242 12.81 4.56 10.77
CA ALA A 242 13.87 3.71 11.33
C ALA A 242 15.13 4.52 11.67
N ALA A 243 15.56 5.43 10.76
CA ALA A 243 16.66 6.36 11.00
C ALA A 243 16.40 7.25 12.24
N ALA A 244 15.21 7.84 12.33
CA ALA A 244 14.83 8.67 13.47
C ALA A 244 14.83 7.89 14.80
N MET A 245 14.28 6.67 14.81
CA MET A 245 14.20 5.81 15.99
C MET A 245 15.58 5.41 16.51
N THR A 246 16.45 4.99 15.61
CA THR A 246 17.81 4.52 15.96
C THR A 246 18.83 5.64 16.17
N ARG A 247 18.41 6.91 16.10
CA ARG A 247 19.29 8.10 16.13
C ARG A 247 20.37 8.02 15.05
N GLY A 248 19.96 7.56 13.88
CA GLY A 248 20.79 7.29 12.72
C GLY A 248 20.84 8.43 11.70
N ASP A 249 21.40 8.11 10.55
CA ASP A 249 21.60 9.03 9.44
C ASP A 249 21.47 8.25 8.12
N VAL A 250 20.26 8.27 7.52
CA VAL A 250 19.93 7.47 6.34
C VAL A 250 19.43 8.34 5.20
N THR A 251 19.98 8.10 4.02
CA THR A 251 19.49 8.64 2.74
C THR A 251 18.62 7.58 2.05
N VAL A 252 17.43 7.95 1.66
CA VAL A 252 16.48 7.10 0.94
C VAL A 252 16.36 7.62 -0.49
N THR A 253 16.66 6.77 -1.49
CA THR A 253 16.67 7.13 -2.92
C THR A 253 15.56 6.38 -3.69
N GLY A 254 15.25 6.85 -4.90
CA GLY A 254 14.22 6.22 -5.76
C GLY A 254 12.78 6.60 -5.42
N ILE A 255 12.59 7.73 -4.75
CA ILE A 255 11.28 8.24 -4.31
C ILE A 255 11.17 9.75 -4.51
N ASP A 256 10.05 10.21 -5.03
CA ASP A 256 9.71 11.64 -4.99
C ASP A 256 9.25 12.03 -3.57
N PRO A 257 10.00 12.89 -2.85
CA PRO A 257 9.63 13.32 -1.50
C PRO A 257 8.29 14.07 -1.43
N ALA A 258 7.79 14.59 -2.54
CA ALA A 258 6.47 15.22 -2.60
C ALA A 258 5.34 14.25 -2.19
N HIS A 259 5.57 12.95 -2.36
CA HIS A 259 4.64 11.89 -1.94
C HIS A 259 4.58 11.68 -0.42
N LEU A 260 5.46 12.32 0.35
CA LEU A 260 5.69 12.06 1.78
C LEU A 260 5.74 13.34 2.65
N GLN A 261 5.37 14.50 2.12
CA GLN A 261 5.61 15.80 2.77
C GLN A 261 5.17 15.84 4.23
N LEU A 262 3.96 15.35 4.55
CA LEU A 262 3.48 15.36 5.93
C LEU A 262 4.29 14.43 6.85
N VAL A 263 4.75 13.28 6.34
CA VAL A 263 5.57 12.34 7.11
C VAL A 263 6.93 12.96 7.41
N LEU A 264 7.59 13.55 6.40
CA LEU A 264 8.88 14.22 6.53
C LEU A 264 8.78 15.43 7.48
N HIS A 265 7.66 16.16 7.44
CA HIS A 265 7.39 17.24 8.39
C HIS A 265 7.25 16.71 9.83
N LYS A 266 6.56 15.59 10.04
CA LYS A 266 6.44 14.96 11.35
C LYS A 266 7.78 14.46 11.89
N LEU A 267 8.66 13.94 11.03
CA LEU A 267 10.03 13.59 11.44
C LEU A 267 10.86 14.83 11.81
N HIS A 268 10.69 15.93 11.08
CA HIS A 268 11.31 17.21 11.45
C HIS A 268 10.78 17.72 12.80
N ASP A 269 9.47 17.67 13.05
CA ASP A 269 8.87 18.05 14.34
C ASP A 269 9.40 17.17 15.49
N ALA A 270 9.68 15.89 15.21
CA ALA A 270 10.31 14.97 16.16
C ALA A 270 11.80 15.29 16.42
N GLY A 271 12.37 16.25 15.71
CA GLY A 271 13.74 16.76 15.92
C GLY A 271 14.76 16.23 14.91
N ALA A 272 14.33 15.52 13.86
CA ALA A 272 15.25 15.09 12.81
C ALA A 272 15.62 16.25 11.86
N THR A 273 16.84 16.23 11.37
CA THR A 273 17.26 17.02 10.21
C THR A 273 16.80 16.28 8.96
N VAL A 274 15.90 16.90 8.20
CA VAL A 274 15.36 16.33 6.95
C VAL A 274 15.83 17.19 5.79
N THR A 275 16.49 16.56 4.80
CA THR A 275 16.87 17.21 3.53
C THR A 275 16.30 16.43 2.36
N GLN A 276 15.97 17.11 1.27
CA GLN A 276 15.26 16.53 0.13
C GLN A 276 15.93 16.95 -1.18
N THR A 277 15.93 16.05 -2.17
CA THR A 277 16.21 16.34 -3.59
C THR A 277 14.94 16.05 -4.39
N HIS A 278 15.05 15.91 -5.72
CA HIS A 278 13.90 15.56 -6.57
C HIS A 278 13.52 14.07 -6.48
N ASP A 279 14.44 13.20 -6.08
CA ASP A 279 14.28 11.73 -6.11
C ASP A 279 14.79 11.04 -4.84
N SER A 280 15.10 11.82 -3.81
CA SER A 280 15.59 11.29 -2.54
C SER A 280 15.30 12.21 -1.35
N PHE A 281 15.35 11.64 -0.15
CA PHE A 281 15.43 12.41 1.08
C PHE A 281 16.42 11.77 2.06
N ARG A 282 16.92 12.58 2.99
CA ARG A 282 17.78 12.12 4.08
C ARG A 282 17.15 12.51 5.41
N VAL A 283 17.18 11.57 6.36
CA VAL A 283 16.78 11.77 7.76
C VAL A 283 17.98 11.52 8.65
N ALA A 284 18.39 12.53 9.40
CA ALA A 284 19.46 12.44 10.39
C ALA A 284 18.92 12.84 11.76
N GLN A 285 19.01 11.95 12.75
CA GLN A 285 18.56 12.14 14.12
C GLN A 285 19.71 11.85 15.06
N TYR A 286 20.09 12.78 15.93
CA TYR A 286 21.23 12.61 16.85
C TYR A 286 20.79 12.49 18.30
N GLU A 287 19.67 13.11 18.63
CA GLU A 287 19.07 13.11 19.95
C GLU A 287 17.84 12.20 20.02
N ARG A 288 17.35 11.93 21.22
CA ARG A 288 16.10 11.21 21.42
C ARG A 288 14.96 11.95 20.70
N PRO A 289 14.14 11.26 19.88
CA PRO A 289 13.01 11.89 19.20
C PRO A 289 12.05 12.55 20.19
N LYS A 290 11.48 13.69 19.81
CA LYS A 290 10.41 14.34 20.58
C LYS A 290 9.06 13.72 20.23
N ALA A 291 8.14 13.70 21.19
CA ALA A 291 6.77 13.24 20.97
C ALA A 291 6.04 14.14 19.95
N VAL A 292 5.37 13.51 19.00
CA VAL A 292 4.55 14.18 17.98
C VAL A 292 3.17 13.51 17.88
N ASN A 293 2.13 14.30 17.70
CA ASN A 293 0.79 13.78 17.46
C ASN A 293 0.61 13.49 15.97
N VAL A 294 -0.08 12.37 15.66
CA VAL A 294 -0.38 11.93 14.30
C VAL A 294 -1.87 11.62 14.18
N ALA A 295 -2.50 12.06 13.10
CA ALA A 295 -3.83 11.63 12.70
C ALA A 295 -3.76 11.06 11.28
N THR A 296 -4.18 9.81 11.10
CA THR A 296 -4.22 9.21 9.78
C THR A 296 -5.38 9.77 8.97
N LEU A 297 -5.10 10.10 7.72
CA LEU A 297 -6.08 10.67 6.78
C LEU A 297 -5.72 10.23 5.35
N PRO A 298 -6.69 10.22 4.42
CA PRO A 298 -6.39 10.09 3.00
C PRO A 298 -5.35 11.11 2.52
N PHE A 299 -4.62 10.77 1.48
CA PHE A 299 -3.57 11.63 0.92
C PHE A 299 -4.12 13.05 0.58
N PRO A 300 -3.36 14.13 0.91
CA PRO A 300 -1.98 14.18 1.38
C PRO A 300 -1.82 14.11 2.91
N GLY A 301 -2.79 13.55 3.64
CA GLY A 301 -2.70 13.33 5.06
C GLY A 301 -1.66 12.26 5.43
N PHE A 302 -1.48 12.01 6.73
CA PHE A 302 -0.58 10.97 7.21
C PHE A 302 -1.15 9.59 6.86
N PRO A 303 -0.41 8.75 6.11
CA PRO A 303 -0.96 7.48 5.64
C PRO A 303 -1.18 6.49 6.79
N THR A 304 -2.36 5.86 6.81
CA THR A 304 -2.69 4.81 7.79
C THR A 304 -1.69 3.64 7.75
N ASP A 305 -1.07 3.37 6.62
CA ASP A 305 -0.03 2.34 6.48
C ASP A 305 1.24 2.63 7.29
N LEU A 306 1.47 3.86 7.72
CA LEU A 306 2.57 4.25 8.61
C LEU A 306 2.16 4.40 10.07
N GLN A 307 0.89 4.16 10.42
CA GLN A 307 0.41 4.25 11.79
C GLN A 307 1.20 3.31 12.74
N PRO A 308 1.52 2.04 12.40
CA PRO A 308 2.32 1.19 13.27
C PRO A 308 3.72 1.75 13.55
N MET A 309 4.39 2.30 12.52
CA MET A 309 5.72 2.91 12.68
C MET A 309 5.65 4.20 13.50
N ALA A 310 4.56 4.98 13.38
CA ALA A 310 4.34 6.15 14.20
C ALA A 310 4.17 5.80 15.69
N ILE A 311 3.50 4.69 16.01
CA ILE A 311 3.39 4.18 17.38
C ILE A 311 4.73 3.68 17.89
N ALA A 312 5.50 2.95 17.06
CA ALA A 312 6.84 2.50 17.41
C ALA A 312 7.77 3.70 17.75
N LEU A 313 7.77 4.73 16.89
CA LEU A 313 8.51 5.98 17.14
C LEU A 313 8.04 6.68 18.44
N ALA A 314 6.71 6.79 18.63
CA ALA A 314 6.14 7.41 19.83
C ALA A 314 6.53 6.67 21.10
N SER A 315 6.71 5.33 21.05
CA SER A 315 7.04 4.49 22.20
C SER A 315 8.43 4.78 22.78
N ILE A 316 9.32 5.41 22.01
CA ILE A 316 10.67 5.79 22.47
C ILE A 316 10.87 7.31 22.50
N ALA A 317 9.90 8.10 22.08
CA ALA A 317 9.99 9.54 22.01
C ALA A 317 10.02 10.20 23.43
N ASP A 318 10.56 11.40 23.53
CA ASP A 318 10.49 12.19 24.75
C ASP A 318 9.14 12.92 24.84
N GLY A 319 8.29 12.50 25.78
CA GLY A 319 6.96 13.03 25.98
C GLY A 319 5.84 12.01 25.70
N THR A 320 4.63 12.53 25.44
CA THR A 320 3.42 11.73 25.16
C THR A 320 2.86 12.11 23.81
N SER A 321 2.58 11.11 22.98
CA SER A 321 1.97 11.24 21.66
C SER A 321 0.54 10.73 21.68
N MET A 322 -0.34 11.38 20.93
CA MET A 322 -1.65 10.87 20.59
C MET A 322 -1.66 10.49 19.10
N ILE A 323 -1.95 9.23 18.83
CA ILE A 323 -2.08 8.70 17.47
C ILE A 323 -3.57 8.42 17.22
N THR A 324 -4.14 9.10 16.23
CA THR A 324 -5.56 8.96 15.87
C THR A 324 -5.67 8.20 14.55
N GLU A 325 -6.38 7.06 14.55
CA GLU A 325 -6.63 6.26 13.36
C GLU A 325 -8.04 6.53 12.83
N ASN A 326 -8.14 7.22 11.70
CA ASN A 326 -9.41 7.63 11.11
C ASN A 326 -9.83 6.78 9.89
N VAL A 327 -9.01 5.80 9.49
CA VAL A 327 -9.24 5.05 8.25
C VAL A 327 -9.66 3.60 8.54
N PHE A 328 -8.97 2.92 9.49
CA PHE A 328 -9.22 1.51 9.78
C PHE A 328 -9.38 1.24 11.27
N GLU A 329 -10.58 0.89 11.69
CA GLU A 329 -11.00 0.77 13.09
C GLU A 329 -10.26 -0.31 13.90
N ALA A 330 -9.75 -1.36 13.25
CA ALA A 330 -9.07 -2.46 13.93
C ALA A 330 -7.52 -2.40 13.85
N ARG A 331 -6.96 -1.27 13.39
CA ARG A 331 -5.52 -1.18 13.13
C ARG A 331 -4.66 -1.04 14.39
N PHE A 332 -5.25 -0.96 15.57
CA PHE A 332 -4.52 -0.94 16.85
C PHE A 332 -4.22 -2.32 17.44
N ARG A 333 -4.60 -3.42 16.79
CA ARG A 333 -4.39 -4.79 17.34
C ARG A 333 -2.93 -5.07 17.70
N PHE A 334 -1.97 -4.57 16.93
CA PHE A 334 -0.56 -4.78 17.18
C PHE A 334 -0.03 -4.02 18.42
N VAL A 335 -0.78 -3.08 18.98
CA VAL A 335 -0.39 -2.35 20.19
C VAL A 335 -0.18 -3.31 21.38
N GLU A 336 -0.91 -4.43 21.43
CA GLU A 336 -0.69 -5.47 22.42
C GLU A 336 0.72 -6.08 22.31
N GLU A 337 1.24 -6.25 21.10
CA GLU A 337 2.59 -6.73 20.87
C GLU A 337 3.63 -5.64 21.24
N MET A 338 3.33 -4.36 20.99
CA MET A 338 4.16 -3.26 21.48
C MET A 338 4.23 -3.22 23.01
N ILE A 339 3.12 -3.50 23.71
CA ILE A 339 3.09 -3.60 25.17
C ILE A 339 3.96 -4.77 25.66
N ARG A 340 4.07 -5.89 24.92
CA ARG A 340 5.02 -6.98 25.22
C ARG A 340 6.48 -6.50 25.19
N LEU A 341 6.80 -5.55 24.30
CA LEU A 341 8.10 -4.87 24.27
C LEU A 341 8.25 -3.79 25.34
N GLY A 342 7.30 -3.69 26.28
CA GLY A 342 7.32 -2.75 27.39
C GLY A 342 6.79 -1.36 27.06
N ALA A 343 6.19 -1.13 25.89
CA ALA A 343 5.63 0.18 25.55
C ALA A 343 4.49 0.59 26.49
N ASP A 344 4.50 1.86 26.92
CA ASP A 344 3.42 2.49 27.70
C ASP A 344 2.39 3.10 26.72
N ALA A 345 1.50 2.24 26.24
CA ALA A 345 0.48 2.59 25.26
C ALA A 345 -0.91 2.16 25.71
N ARG A 346 -1.91 3.00 25.44
CA ARG A 346 -3.33 2.72 25.71
C ARG A 346 -4.16 3.11 24.51
N THR A 347 -5.11 2.25 24.15
CA THR A 347 -6.06 2.50 23.06
C THR A 347 -7.45 2.79 23.62
N ASP A 348 -8.12 3.79 23.03
CA ASP A 348 -9.52 4.11 23.32
C ASP A 348 -10.20 4.52 22.00
N GLY A 349 -11.13 3.69 21.54
CA GLY A 349 -11.78 3.86 20.23
C GLY A 349 -10.77 3.92 19.09
N HIS A 350 -10.69 5.07 18.43
CA HIS A 350 -9.75 5.33 17.34
C HIS A 350 -8.52 6.18 17.75
N HIS A 351 -8.22 6.22 19.05
CA HIS A 351 -7.04 6.90 19.59
C HIS A 351 -6.12 5.92 20.30
N ALA A 352 -4.83 6.11 20.14
CA ALA A 352 -3.80 5.53 21.00
C ALA A 352 -3.03 6.65 21.66
N VAL A 353 -2.92 6.61 23.00
CA VAL A 353 -2.06 7.49 23.79
C VAL A 353 -0.81 6.70 24.14
N VAL A 354 0.35 7.20 23.71
CA VAL A 354 1.64 6.54 23.88
C VAL A 354 2.57 7.45 24.65
N ARG A 355 2.97 7.03 25.83
CA ARG A 355 4.02 7.70 26.60
C ARG A 355 5.37 7.08 26.28
N GLY A 356 6.26 7.86 25.67
CA GLY A 356 7.56 7.36 25.28
C GLY A 356 8.46 7.05 26.45
N LEU A 357 9.17 5.94 26.35
CA LEU A 357 10.16 5.45 27.31
C LEU A 357 11.56 5.69 26.79
N ALA A 358 12.54 5.71 27.66
CA ALA A 358 13.94 5.85 27.25
C ALA A 358 14.44 4.62 26.48
N GLN A 359 13.85 3.45 26.76
CA GLN A 359 14.22 2.17 26.18
C GLN A 359 13.03 1.20 26.24
N LEU A 360 12.89 0.36 25.24
CA LEU A 360 11.99 -0.79 25.22
C LEU A 360 12.75 -2.04 25.68
N SER A 361 12.04 -3.08 26.05
CA SER A 361 12.60 -4.41 26.34
C SER A 361 12.35 -5.36 25.17
N SER A 362 13.22 -6.33 24.98
CA SER A 362 12.99 -7.39 23.98
C SER A 362 12.00 -8.44 24.47
N ALA A 363 11.26 -9.02 23.55
CA ALA A 363 10.34 -10.14 23.77
C ALA A 363 10.00 -10.84 22.45
N PRO A 364 9.49 -12.09 22.46
CA PRO A 364 8.83 -12.67 21.31
C PRO A 364 7.52 -11.93 21.00
N VAL A 365 7.33 -11.53 19.72
CA VAL A 365 6.15 -10.81 19.22
C VAL A 365 5.68 -11.38 17.88
N TRP A 366 4.41 -11.16 17.52
CA TRP A 366 3.79 -11.75 16.33
C TRP A 366 3.26 -10.68 15.37
N CYS A 367 3.60 -10.84 14.10
CA CYS A 367 3.06 -9.98 13.05
C CYS A 367 1.57 -10.30 12.82
N SER A 368 0.72 -9.29 12.91
CA SER A 368 -0.71 -9.40 12.57
C SER A 368 -1.01 -9.01 11.12
N ASP A 369 -0.14 -8.22 10.53
CA ASP A 369 -0.22 -7.70 9.17
C ASP A 369 1.14 -7.14 8.72
N ILE A 370 1.22 -6.76 7.43
CA ILE A 370 2.44 -6.26 6.78
C ILE A 370 3.07 -5.09 7.55
N ARG A 371 2.26 -4.10 7.94
CA ARG A 371 2.74 -2.82 8.50
C ARG A 371 3.03 -2.95 9.98
N ALA A 372 2.19 -3.70 10.70
CA ALA A 372 2.44 -4.06 12.09
C ALA A 372 3.78 -4.80 12.23
N GLY A 373 4.03 -5.80 11.36
CA GLY A 373 5.29 -6.54 11.36
C GLY A 373 6.51 -5.62 11.20
N ALA A 374 6.50 -4.72 10.22
CA ALA A 374 7.59 -3.76 10.06
C ALA A 374 7.73 -2.85 11.28
N GLY A 375 6.63 -2.37 11.87
CA GLY A 375 6.66 -1.56 13.10
C GLY A 375 7.28 -2.29 14.29
N LEU A 376 6.99 -3.61 14.45
CA LEU A 376 7.58 -4.45 15.50
C LEU A 376 9.09 -4.65 15.29
N VAL A 377 9.54 -4.84 14.05
CA VAL A 377 10.99 -4.91 13.76
C VAL A 377 11.67 -3.59 14.10
N LEU A 378 11.08 -2.45 13.72
CA LEU A 378 11.63 -1.14 14.07
C LEU A 378 11.71 -0.95 15.61
N ALA A 379 10.71 -1.41 16.35
CA ALA A 379 10.74 -1.39 17.82
C ALA A 379 11.85 -2.30 18.36
N GLY A 380 12.07 -3.49 17.77
CA GLY A 380 13.18 -4.38 18.09
C GLY A 380 14.55 -3.75 17.91
N LEU A 381 14.76 -2.92 16.85
CA LEU A 381 16.04 -2.22 16.62
C LEU A 381 16.44 -1.28 17.75
N VAL A 382 15.51 -0.87 18.61
CA VAL A 382 15.74 0.06 19.73
C VAL A 382 15.39 -0.54 21.08
N ALA A 383 15.05 -1.82 21.15
CA ALA A 383 14.83 -2.57 22.37
C ALA A 383 16.16 -3.02 22.99
N ASP A 384 16.15 -3.36 24.29
CA ASP A 384 17.29 -3.93 24.99
C ASP A 384 17.30 -5.46 24.78
N GLY A 385 18.31 -6.00 24.11
CA GLY A 385 18.47 -7.41 23.81
C GLY A 385 17.85 -7.83 22.49
N ASP A 386 17.54 -9.14 22.35
CA ASP A 386 17.10 -9.77 21.12
C ASP A 386 15.57 -9.89 21.10
N THR A 387 14.95 -9.32 20.08
CA THR A 387 13.51 -9.40 19.81
C THR A 387 13.25 -10.47 18.74
N GLU A 388 12.44 -11.48 19.07
CA GLU A 388 11.97 -12.45 18.07
C GLU A 388 10.66 -11.99 17.46
N VAL A 389 10.64 -11.76 16.14
CA VAL A 389 9.46 -11.36 15.40
C VAL A 389 8.96 -12.54 14.58
N HIS A 390 7.80 -13.08 14.92
CA HIS A 390 7.19 -14.25 14.30
C HIS A 390 6.21 -13.86 13.19
N ASP A 391 5.81 -14.84 12.35
CA ASP A 391 4.88 -14.68 11.23
C ASP A 391 5.37 -13.65 10.19
N VAL A 392 6.68 -13.64 9.94
CA VAL A 392 7.37 -12.65 9.08
C VAL A 392 6.96 -12.71 7.61
N PHE A 393 6.26 -13.77 7.17
CA PHE A 393 5.67 -13.86 5.84
C PHE A 393 4.74 -12.66 5.54
N HIS A 394 4.16 -12.04 6.56
CA HIS A 394 3.41 -10.80 6.39
C HIS A 394 4.30 -9.66 5.87
N ILE A 395 5.53 -9.55 6.38
CA ILE A 395 6.49 -8.52 5.95
C ILE A 395 6.88 -8.74 4.49
N ASP A 396 7.15 -10.00 4.09
CA ASP A 396 7.54 -10.38 2.73
C ASP A 396 6.49 -10.05 1.66
N ARG A 397 5.24 -9.86 2.06
CA ARG A 397 4.16 -9.42 1.19
C ARG A 397 4.27 -7.95 0.77
N GLY A 398 5.08 -7.15 1.46
CA GLY A 398 5.09 -5.72 1.21
C GLY A 398 6.43 -5.00 1.33
N TYR A 399 7.48 -5.68 1.77
CA TYR A 399 8.81 -5.11 1.94
C TYR A 399 9.84 -6.01 1.22
N PRO A 400 10.31 -5.61 0.04
CA PRO A 400 11.34 -6.38 -0.66
C PRO A 400 12.67 -6.23 0.06
N LEU A 401 13.43 -7.34 0.17
CA LEU A 401 14.78 -7.37 0.74
C LEU A 401 14.87 -6.67 2.13
N PHE A 402 13.88 -6.93 3.00
CA PHE A 402 13.72 -6.16 4.25
C PHE A 402 14.91 -6.35 5.20
N VAL A 403 15.36 -7.59 5.37
CA VAL A 403 16.51 -7.92 6.23
C VAL A 403 17.79 -7.39 5.62
N GLU A 404 18.01 -7.62 4.33
CA GLU A 404 19.21 -7.20 3.60
C GLU A 404 19.38 -5.69 3.62
N ASN A 405 18.30 -4.93 3.45
CA ASN A 405 18.31 -3.48 3.52
C ASN A 405 18.65 -2.98 4.94
N LEU A 406 18.08 -3.58 5.99
CA LEU A 406 18.41 -3.24 7.38
C LEU A 406 19.86 -3.58 7.72
N VAL A 407 20.36 -4.74 7.32
CA VAL A 407 21.76 -5.12 7.49
C VAL A 407 22.69 -4.17 6.75
N GLY A 408 22.34 -3.79 5.50
CA GLY A 408 23.07 -2.81 4.71
C GLY A 408 23.15 -1.43 5.38
N LEU A 409 22.17 -1.07 6.19
CA LEU A 409 22.16 0.16 7.01
C LEU A 409 22.85 -0.01 8.37
N GLY A 410 23.33 -1.20 8.72
CA GLY A 410 24.06 -1.48 9.96
C GLY A 410 23.22 -2.06 11.09
N ALA A 411 22.00 -2.53 10.81
CA ALA A 411 21.22 -3.30 11.77
C ALA A 411 21.81 -4.70 11.98
N GLU A 412 21.63 -5.22 13.18
CA GLU A 412 21.87 -6.63 13.52
C GLU A 412 20.52 -7.36 13.53
N ILE A 413 20.22 -8.03 12.42
CA ILE A 413 18.98 -8.75 12.19
C ILE A 413 19.25 -9.97 11.33
N GLU A 414 18.63 -11.09 11.65
CA GLU A 414 18.71 -12.29 10.85
C GLU A 414 17.35 -13.00 10.69
N ARG A 415 17.18 -13.74 9.59
CA ARG A 415 16.05 -14.64 9.38
C ARG A 415 16.45 -16.03 9.85
N VAL A 416 15.63 -16.62 10.71
CA VAL A 416 15.85 -17.94 11.32
C VAL A 416 14.63 -18.83 11.07
N GLU A 417 14.86 -20.14 10.76
CA GLU A 417 13.82 -21.15 10.56
C GLU A 417 13.23 -21.69 11.88
#